data_a68a43eb7bea96c97cdac07f31c2dcbd
#
_entry.id   a68a43eb7bea96c97cdac07f31c2dcbd
#
_cell.length_a   1.000
_cell.length_b   1.000
_cell.length_c   1.000
_cell.angle_alpha   90.00
_cell.angle_beta   90.00
_cell.angle_gamma   90.00
#
_symmetry.space_group_name_H-M   'P 1'
#
loop_
_entity.id
_entity.type
_entity.pdbx_description
1 polymer ?
#
loop_
_entity_poly.entity_id
_entity_poly.type
_entity_poly.pdbx_seq_one_letter_code
_entity_poly.pdbx_strand_id
1 'polypeptide(L)'
;MTKVLFGQSYYLRFDPKLWRAMQPYPPLGTLYAASYIREKGYTVALFDAMLAESEQEWAQALEKHTPQYAVIYEDNFNYLSKMCLSRMREAAFEMIRMAKERGCTVILCGADVTDHYAKYLEQGADYCILGEGEETLAELLDQLSAGKDARDVIGLASHFTLHASKRPDIKNIDALPFPTWDLVDVPKY
;
A
#
# COMPACT_ATOMS: atom_id res chain seq x y z
N MET A 1 -15.68 -5.07 12.99
CA MET A 1 -15.40 -4.31 11.76
C MET A 1 -14.02 -4.73 11.26
N THR A 2 -13.91 -5.08 10.01
CA THR A 2 -12.64 -5.50 9.39
C THR A 2 -11.68 -4.32 9.34
N LYS A 3 -10.48 -4.51 9.87
CA LYS A 3 -9.45 -3.46 9.96
C LYS A 3 -8.45 -3.58 8.82
N VAL A 4 -8.20 -2.47 8.15
CA VAL A 4 -7.19 -2.32 7.10
C VAL A 4 -6.13 -1.34 7.58
N LEU A 5 -4.87 -1.77 7.63
CA LEU A 5 -3.75 -0.87 7.88
C LEU A 5 -3.06 -0.56 6.56
N PHE A 6 -3.10 0.69 6.18
CA PHE A 6 -2.36 1.20 5.03
C PHE A 6 -0.95 1.62 5.45
N GLY A 7 0.01 1.43 4.57
CA GLY A 7 1.37 1.93 4.66
C GLY A 7 1.92 2.22 3.27
N GLN A 8 2.96 3.01 3.19
CA GLN A 8 3.78 3.13 1.99
C GLN A 8 5.22 2.76 2.34
N SER A 9 6.04 2.48 1.32
CA SER A 9 7.43 2.03 1.54
C SER A 9 8.47 3.12 1.38
N TYR A 10 8.08 4.37 1.15
CA TYR A 10 9.02 5.49 1.00
C TYR A 10 9.36 6.11 2.36
N TYR A 11 10.54 5.77 2.86
CA TYR A 11 11.10 6.34 4.09
C TYR A 11 12.01 7.51 3.73
N LEU A 12 11.71 8.73 4.21
CA LEU A 12 12.57 9.90 4.01
C LEU A 12 14.01 9.62 4.47
N ARG A 13 14.15 8.91 5.57
CA ARG A 13 15.41 8.51 6.18
C ARG A 13 16.33 7.72 5.24
N PHE A 14 15.74 6.96 4.33
CA PHE A 14 16.48 6.10 3.39
C PHE A 14 16.80 6.78 2.06
N ASP A 15 16.34 8.03 1.87
CA ASP A 15 16.71 8.87 0.73
C ASP A 15 17.68 9.97 1.18
N PRO A 16 18.99 9.84 0.91
CA PRO A 16 19.96 10.82 1.37
C PRO A 16 19.76 12.24 0.84
N LYS A 17 19.13 12.39 -0.32
CA LYS A 17 18.86 13.71 -0.94
C LYS A 17 17.70 14.40 -0.27
N LEU A 18 16.54 13.71 -0.17
CA LEU A 18 15.36 14.25 0.50
C LEU A 18 15.64 14.46 1.99
N TRP A 19 16.36 13.53 2.63
CA TRP A 19 16.76 13.68 4.03
C TRP A 19 17.58 14.95 4.28
N ARG A 20 18.57 15.23 3.42
CA ARG A 20 19.37 16.47 3.54
C ARG A 20 18.56 17.74 3.29
N ALA A 21 17.60 17.65 2.38
CA ALA A 21 16.72 18.77 2.05
C ALA A 21 15.58 18.94 3.08
N MET A 22 15.34 17.94 3.95
CA MET A 22 14.21 17.89 4.89
C MET A 22 12.90 18.25 4.19
N GLN A 23 12.61 17.53 3.11
CA GLN A 23 11.43 17.74 2.26
C GLN A 23 10.53 16.50 2.26
N PRO A 24 9.86 16.20 3.36
CA PRO A 24 8.83 15.17 3.38
C PRO A 24 7.63 15.59 2.51
N TYR A 25 6.86 14.63 2.04
CA TYR A 25 5.58 14.84 1.38
C TYR A 25 4.57 13.79 1.83
N PRO A 26 3.29 14.13 1.91
CA PRO A 26 2.27 13.20 2.35
C PRO A 26 2.04 12.10 1.30
N PRO A 27 1.71 10.86 1.72
CA PRO A 27 1.51 9.72 0.82
C PRO A 27 0.15 9.81 0.12
N LEU A 28 0.00 10.73 -0.83
CA LEU A 28 -1.29 11.12 -1.41
C LEU A 28 -2.07 9.94 -2.01
N GLY A 29 -1.41 9.08 -2.79
CA GLY A 29 -2.06 7.89 -3.37
C GLY A 29 -2.60 6.94 -2.30
N THR A 30 -1.83 6.71 -1.23
CA THR A 30 -2.26 5.91 -0.09
C THR A 30 -3.46 6.54 0.63
N LEU A 31 -3.49 7.88 0.75
CA LEU A 31 -4.61 8.60 1.39
C LEU A 31 -5.89 8.53 0.56
N TYR A 32 -5.79 8.59 -0.78
CA TYR A 32 -6.94 8.37 -1.67
C TYR A 32 -7.50 6.96 -1.53
N ALA A 33 -6.64 5.95 -1.59
CA ALA A 33 -7.07 4.56 -1.43
C ALA A 33 -7.70 4.31 -0.05
N ALA A 34 -7.09 4.83 1.02
CA ALA A 34 -7.64 4.71 2.37
C ALA A 34 -9.02 5.38 2.48
N SER A 35 -9.22 6.54 1.85
CA SER A 35 -10.51 7.22 1.80
C SER A 35 -11.57 6.38 1.06
N TYR A 36 -11.22 5.86 -0.11
CA TYR A 36 -12.11 5.03 -0.90
C TYR A 36 -12.56 3.77 -0.13
N ILE A 37 -11.63 3.10 0.53
CA ILE A 37 -11.93 1.91 1.34
C ILE A 37 -12.74 2.25 2.60
N ARG A 38 -12.50 3.42 3.21
CA ARG A 38 -13.31 3.92 4.33
C ARG A 38 -14.77 4.13 3.92
N GLU A 39 -15.03 4.68 2.73
CA GLU A 39 -16.41 4.85 2.21
C GLU A 39 -17.11 3.52 1.93
N LYS A 40 -16.36 2.44 1.65
CA LYS A 40 -16.90 1.09 1.56
C LYS A 40 -17.22 0.44 2.92
N GLY A 41 -17.02 1.16 4.03
CA GLY A 41 -17.40 0.71 5.38
C GLY A 41 -16.29 -0.03 6.14
N TYR A 42 -15.06 -0.05 5.65
CA TYR A 42 -13.91 -0.62 6.37
C TYR A 42 -13.36 0.37 7.40
N THR A 43 -12.85 -0.17 8.49
CA THR A 43 -12.05 0.63 9.44
C THR A 43 -10.63 0.73 8.92
N VAL A 44 -10.16 1.95 8.65
CA VAL A 44 -8.82 2.19 8.10
C VAL A 44 -7.91 2.86 9.12
N ALA A 45 -6.63 2.52 9.06
CA ALA A 45 -5.54 3.20 9.76
C ALA A 45 -4.38 3.40 8.79
N LEU A 46 -3.48 4.32 9.10
CA LEU A 46 -2.30 4.62 8.29
C LEU A 46 -1.03 4.46 9.13
N PHE A 47 -0.03 3.86 8.55
CA PHE A 47 1.37 3.96 8.94
C PHE A 47 2.09 4.85 7.92
N ASP A 48 2.64 5.93 8.39
CA ASP A 48 3.32 6.92 7.55
C ASP A 48 4.84 6.69 7.58
N ALA A 49 5.35 5.94 6.61
CA ALA A 49 6.77 5.66 6.50
C ALA A 49 7.61 6.88 6.16
N MET A 50 7.03 7.92 5.52
CA MET A 50 7.76 9.15 5.22
C MET A 50 8.33 9.81 6.48
N LEU A 51 7.62 9.72 7.60
CA LEU A 51 8.01 10.31 8.89
C LEU A 51 8.68 9.32 9.84
N ALA A 52 8.72 8.03 9.48
CA ALA A 52 9.29 6.98 10.32
C ALA A 52 10.82 6.90 10.19
N GLU A 53 11.47 6.42 11.25
CA GLU A 53 12.92 6.23 11.28
C GLU A 53 13.37 4.88 10.70
N SER A 54 12.52 3.86 10.81
CA SER A 54 12.83 2.50 10.35
C SER A 54 11.58 1.65 10.14
N GLU A 55 11.75 0.50 9.52
CA GLU A 55 10.69 -0.50 9.32
C GLU A 55 10.16 -1.09 10.65
N GLN A 56 10.90 -0.95 11.75
CA GLN A 56 10.44 -1.42 13.06
C GLN A 56 9.18 -0.68 13.54
N GLU A 57 8.99 0.56 13.11
CA GLU A 57 7.77 1.31 13.43
C GLU A 57 6.53 0.75 12.69
N TRP A 58 6.73 0.14 11.51
CA TRP A 58 5.67 -0.63 10.86
C TRP A 58 5.25 -1.83 11.72
N ALA A 59 6.20 -2.57 12.29
CA ALA A 59 5.90 -3.66 13.21
C ALA A 59 5.08 -3.18 14.42
N GLN A 60 5.43 -2.04 15.00
CA GLN A 60 4.69 -1.41 16.10
C GLN A 60 3.26 -1.00 15.67
N ALA A 61 3.11 -0.47 14.45
CA ALA A 61 1.80 -0.13 13.90
C ALA A 61 0.92 -1.38 13.70
N LEU A 62 1.48 -2.47 13.20
CA LEU A 62 0.80 -3.77 13.08
C LEU A 62 0.32 -4.28 14.44
N GLU A 63 1.16 -4.19 15.47
CA GLU A 63 0.80 -4.59 16.84
C GLU A 63 -0.29 -3.70 17.43
N LYS A 64 -0.17 -2.39 17.25
CA LYS A 64 -1.15 -1.40 17.74
C LYS A 64 -2.53 -1.59 17.10
N HIS A 65 -2.57 -1.77 15.80
CA HIS A 65 -3.83 -1.79 15.04
C HIS A 65 -4.41 -3.19 14.85
N THR A 66 -3.59 -4.24 15.00
CA THR A 66 -3.99 -5.64 14.79
C THR A 66 -4.87 -5.81 13.55
N PRO A 67 -4.39 -5.41 12.34
CA PRO A 67 -5.18 -5.43 11.14
C PRO A 67 -5.40 -6.84 10.62
N GLN A 68 -6.53 -7.09 9.95
CA GLN A 68 -6.73 -8.28 9.14
C GLN A 68 -6.00 -8.16 7.81
N TYR A 69 -6.01 -6.95 7.23
CA TYR A 69 -5.37 -6.65 5.96
C TYR A 69 -4.28 -5.59 6.14
N ALA A 70 -3.07 -5.89 5.68
CA ALA A 70 -1.97 -4.96 5.54
C ALA A 70 -1.84 -4.57 4.06
N VAL A 71 -2.13 -3.32 3.74
CA VAL A 71 -2.09 -2.79 2.37
C VAL A 71 -0.88 -1.88 2.25
N ILE A 72 0.09 -2.26 1.43
CA ILE A 72 1.34 -1.52 1.25
C ILE A 72 1.33 -0.89 -0.14
N TYR A 73 1.25 0.45 -0.19
CA TYR A 73 1.47 1.23 -1.40
C TYR A 73 2.98 1.40 -1.56
N GLU A 74 3.55 0.60 -2.45
CA GLU A 74 4.97 0.69 -2.76
C GLU A 74 5.24 1.98 -3.52
N ASP A 75 6.19 2.75 -3.01
CA ASP A 75 6.69 3.96 -3.64
C ASP A 75 8.23 3.94 -3.56
N ASN A 76 8.88 3.83 -4.70
CA ASN A 76 10.34 3.83 -4.79
C ASN A 76 10.88 4.98 -5.66
N PHE A 77 9.99 5.83 -6.20
CA PHE A 77 10.37 6.88 -7.14
C PHE A 77 10.56 8.23 -6.44
N ASN A 78 11.77 8.74 -6.51
CA ASN A 78 12.07 10.09 -6.04
C ASN A 78 11.85 11.11 -7.17
N TYR A 79 10.86 11.97 -7.03
CA TYR A 79 10.51 13.00 -8.00
C TYR A 79 11.60 14.05 -8.20
N LEU A 80 12.37 14.39 -7.16
CA LEU A 80 13.44 15.38 -7.24
C LEU A 80 14.67 14.86 -7.97
N SER A 81 15.04 13.62 -7.70
CA SER A 81 16.21 12.99 -8.35
C SER A 81 15.83 12.23 -9.62
N LYS A 82 14.55 11.97 -9.86
CA LYS A 82 14.01 11.12 -10.92
C LYS A 82 14.66 9.73 -10.93
N MET A 83 14.86 9.17 -9.76
CA MET A 83 15.50 7.88 -9.57
C MET A 83 14.58 6.94 -8.78
N CYS A 84 14.58 5.67 -9.16
CA CYS A 84 14.03 4.61 -8.33
C CYS A 84 15.06 4.19 -7.28
N LEU A 85 14.62 4.07 -6.05
CA LEU A 85 15.47 3.72 -4.92
C LEU A 85 15.21 2.26 -4.53
N SER A 86 16.17 1.37 -4.84
CA SER A 86 16.07 -0.06 -4.50
C SER A 86 15.85 -0.29 -3.00
N ARG A 87 16.39 0.61 -2.15
CA ARG A 87 16.20 0.56 -0.70
C ARG A 87 14.73 0.65 -0.28
N MET A 88 13.89 1.35 -1.04
CA MET A 88 12.44 1.43 -0.77
C MET A 88 11.74 0.11 -1.09
N ARG A 89 12.17 -0.59 -2.16
CA ARG A 89 11.69 -1.94 -2.46
C ARG A 89 12.11 -2.92 -1.36
N GLU A 90 13.34 -2.85 -0.88
CA GLU A 90 13.81 -3.65 0.25
C GLU A 90 12.96 -3.39 1.51
N ALA A 91 12.62 -2.11 1.77
CA ALA A 91 11.73 -1.77 2.87
C ALA A 91 10.33 -2.40 2.68
N ALA A 92 9.78 -2.37 1.46
CA ALA A 92 8.52 -3.04 1.16
C ALA A 92 8.59 -4.55 1.44
N PHE A 93 9.70 -5.21 1.07
CA PHE A 93 9.91 -6.64 1.35
C PHE A 93 9.94 -6.94 2.86
N GLU A 94 10.62 -6.09 3.63
CA GLU A 94 10.64 -6.23 5.09
C GLU A 94 9.26 -5.97 5.71
N MET A 95 8.52 -5.00 5.20
CA MET A 95 7.13 -4.73 5.63
C MET A 95 6.21 -5.92 5.34
N ILE A 96 6.35 -6.57 4.18
CA ILE A 96 5.63 -7.80 3.84
C ILE A 96 5.92 -8.88 4.89
N ARG A 97 7.20 -9.18 5.13
CA ARG A 97 7.63 -10.20 6.09
C ARG A 97 7.03 -9.95 7.47
N MET A 98 7.14 -8.74 8.00
CA MET A 98 6.62 -8.36 9.31
C MET A 98 5.10 -8.52 9.41
N ALA A 99 4.35 -8.19 8.34
CA ALA A 99 2.91 -8.35 8.32
C ALA A 99 2.50 -9.82 8.23
N LYS A 100 3.20 -10.63 7.42
CA LYS A 100 2.97 -12.08 7.32
C LYS A 100 3.23 -12.81 8.64
N GLU A 101 4.29 -12.46 9.35
CA GLU A 101 4.60 -13.02 10.68
C GLU A 101 3.50 -12.77 11.72
N ARG A 102 2.68 -11.74 11.50
CA ARG A 102 1.52 -11.40 12.35
C ARG A 102 0.19 -11.93 11.83
N GLY A 103 0.23 -12.76 10.78
CA GLY A 103 -0.97 -13.40 10.22
C GLY A 103 -1.85 -12.48 9.38
N CYS A 104 -1.36 -11.32 8.95
CA CYS A 104 -2.10 -10.44 8.07
C CYS A 104 -2.19 -11.02 6.64
N THR A 105 -3.30 -10.76 5.96
CA THR A 105 -3.34 -10.84 4.50
C THR A 105 -2.64 -9.59 3.95
N VAL A 106 -1.60 -9.79 3.14
CA VAL A 106 -0.73 -8.72 2.64
C VAL A 106 -1.05 -8.41 1.17
N ILE A 107 -1.40 -7.16 0.91
CA ILE A 107 -1.81 -6.66 -0.40
C ILE A 107 -0.86 -5.53 -0.81
N LEU A 108 -0.30 -5.60 -2.00
CA LEU A 108 0.62 -4.60 -2.54
C LEU A 108 -0.04 -3.84 -3.69
N CYS A 109 0.26 -2.53 -3.78
CA CYS A 109 -0.10 -1.67 -4.90
C CYS A 109 1.06 -0.69 -5.17
N GLY A 110 1.18 -0.21 -6.38
CA GLY A 110 2.19 0.78 -6.77
C GLY A 110 2.76 0.54 -8.16
N ALA A 111 3.53 1.50 -8.66
CA ALA A 111 4.09 1.42 -10.00
C ALA A 111 5.10 0.27 -10.11
N ASP A 112 6.01 0.16 -9.17
CA ASP A 112 7.01 -0.92 -9.15
C ASP A 112 6.37 -2.30 -8.93
N VAL A 113 5.31 -2.37 -8.13
CA VAL A 113 4.51 -3.60 -7.94
C VAL A 113 3.89 -4.02 -9.26
N THR A 114 3.32 -3.09 -10.02
CA THR A 114 2.73 -3.36 -11.32
C THR A 114 3.73 -3.99 -12.30
N ASP A 115 4.96 -3.48 -12.31
CA ASP A 115 5.99 -3.94 -13.24
C ASP A 115 6.74 -5.19 -12.74
N HIS A 116 6.74 -5.44 -11.43
CA HIS A 116 7.55 -6.49 -10.79
C HIS A 116 6.77 -7.35 -9.79
N TYR A 117 5.45 -7.50 -9.94
CA TYR A 117 4.58 -8.19 -8.98
C TYR A 117 5.08 -9.58 -8.57
N ALA A 118 5.72 -10.32 -9.48
CA ALA A 118 6.26 -11.64 -9.17
C ALA A 118 7.26 -11.60 -8.01
N LYS A 119 8.13 -10.57 -7.96
CA LYS A 119 9.10 -10.40 -6.87
C LYS A 119 8.43 -10.20 -5.53
N TYR A 120 7.33 -9.45 -5.49
CA TYR A 120 6.58 -9.19 -4.25
C TYR A 120 5.84 -10.43 -3.77
N LEU A 121 5.27 -11.21 -4.70
CA LEU A 121 4.67 -12.52 -4.39
C LEU A 121 5.72 -13.49 -3.84
N GLU A 122 6.92 -13.56 -4.43
CA GLU A 122 8.04 -14.36 -3.93
C GLU A 122 8.45 -13.98 -2.50
N GLN A 123 8.28 -12.72 -2.11
CA GLN A 123 8.55 -12.25 -0.74
C GLN A 123 7.39 -12.50 0.24
N GLY A 124 6.30 -13.12 -0.23
CA GLY A 124 5.19 -13.53 0.63
C GLY A 124 3.96 -12.62 0.59
N ALA A 125 3.88 -11.66 -0.33
CA ALA A 125 2.64 -10.96 -0.58
C ALA A 125 1.55 -11.96 -1.03
N ASP A 126 0.33 -11.79 -0.55
CA ASP A 126 -0.79 -12.64 -0.97
C ASP A 126 -1.37 -12.15 -2.30
N TYR A 127 -1.41 -10.82 -2.47
CA TYR A 127 -2.00 -10.18 -3.64
C TYR A 127 -1.19 -8.94 -4.06
N CYS A 128 -1.09 -8.75 -5.37
CA CYS A 128 -0.53 -7.54 -5.97
C CYS A 128 -1.57 -6.92 -6.90
N ILE A 129 -1.87 -5.65 -6.71
CA ILE A 129 -2.79 -4.89 -7.54
C ILE A 129 -2.00 -4.21 -8.66
N LEU A 130 -2.48 -4.35 -9.90
CA LEU A 130 -1.85 -3.85 -11.10
C LEU A 130 -2.58 -2.60 -11.62
N GLY A 131 -1.86 -1.49 -11.71
CA GLY A 131 -2.42 -0.20 -12.12
C GLY A 131 -3.07 0.55 -10.96
N GLU A 132 -4.18 1.25 -11.23
CA GLU A 132 -4.95 1.97 -10.19
C GLU A 132 -5.58 1.01 -9.19
N GLY A 133 -5.46 1.36 -7.91
CA GLY A 133 -5.72 0.42 -6.82
C GLY A 133 -7.11 0.47 -6.20
N GLU A 134 -7.80 1.60 -6.28
CA GLU A 134 -8.97 1.89 -5.46
C GLU A 134 -10.11 0.89 -5.66
N GLU A 135 -10.55 0.71 -6.90
CA GLU A 135 -11.66 -0.21 -7.22
C GLU A 135 -11.26 -1.68 -7.06
N THR A 136 -10.03 -2.03 -7.49
CA THR A 136 -9.53 -3.40 -7.36
C THR A 136 -9.36 -3.80 -5.90
N LEU A 137 -8.84 -2.89 -5.06
CA LEU A 137 -8.71 -3.14 -3.63
C LEU A 137 -10.07 -3.32 -2.95
N ALA A 138 -11.06 -2.48 -3.29
CA ALA A 138 -12.40 -2.60 -2.73
C ALA A 138 -13.04 -3.95 -3.08
N GLU A 139 -13.01 -4.34 -4.36
CA GLU A 139 -13.53 -5.62 -4.82
C GLU A 139 -12.83 -6.80 -4.15
N LEU A 140 -11.48 -6.75 -4.05
CA LEU A 140 -10.69 -7.76 -3.37
C LEU A 140 -11.11 -7.91 -1.91
N LEU A 141 -11.18 -6.79 -1.17
CA LEU A 141 -11.55 -6.81 0.24
C LEU A 141 -12.97 -7.35 0.46
N ASP A 142 -13.92 -7.00 -0.42
CA ASP A 142 -15.29 -7.50 -0.37
C ASP A 142 -15.35 -9.02 -0.60
N GLN A 143 -14.60 -9.55 -1.58
CA GLN A 143 -14.51 -10.99 -1.81
C GLN A 143 -13.90 -11.71 -0.60
N LEU A 144 -12.77 -11.24 -0.10
CA LEU A 144 -12.07 -11.84 1.04
C LEU A 144 -12.90 -11.78 2.33
N SER A 145 -13.58 -10.66 2.59
CA SER A 145 -14.44 -10.50 3.76
C SER A 145 -15.65 -11.42 3.72
N ALA A 146 -16.13 -11.74 2.51
CA ALA A 146 -17.21 -12.70 2.30
C ALA A 146 -16.73 -14.18 2.30
N GLY A 147 -15.44 -14.43 2.50
CA GLY A 147 -14.86 -15.77 2.43
C GLY A 147 -14.88 -16.38 1.02
N LYS A 148 -14.95 -15.53 0.00
CA LYS A 148 -14.98 -15.93 -1.41
C LYS A 148 -13.58 -15.94 -2.03
N ASP A 149 -13.48 -16.64 -3.16
CA ASP A 149 -12.28 -16.65 -3.99
C ASP A 149 -12.12 -15.30 -4.72
N ALA A 150 -10.89 -14.79 -4.73
CA ALA A 150 -10.56 -13.53 -5.38
C ALA A 150 -9.89 -13.71 -6.77
N ARG A 151 -9.86 -14.93 -7.32
CA ARG A 151 -9.17 -15.24 -8.60
C ARG A 151 -9.71 -14.47 -9.80
N ASP A 152 -10.98 -14.11 -9.76
CA ASP A 152 -11.67 -13.42 -10.86
C ASP A 152 -11.63 -11.89 -10.73
N VAL A 153 -10.99 -11.34 -9.68
CA VAL A 153 -10.85 -9.89 -9.51
C VAL A 153 -9.91 -9.34 -10.59
N ILE A 154 -10.45 -8.44 -11.41
CA ILE A 154 -9.68 -7.80 -12.49
C ILE A 154 -8.64 -6.85 -11.88
N GLY A 155 -7.43 -6.85 -12.40
CA GLY A 155 -6.35 -6.00 -11.90
C GLY A 155 -5.55 -6.66 -10.78
N LEU A 156 -5.74 -7.96 -10.53
CA LEU A 156 -5.12 -8.67 -9.43
C LEU A 156 -4.11 -9.71 -9.94
N ALA A 157 -2.94 -9.75 -9.33
CA ALA A 157 -1.98 -10.83 -9.43
C ALA A 157 -1.85 -11.54 -8.07
N SER A 158 -1.78 -12.88 -8.11
CA SER A 158 -1.57 -13.74 -6.94
C SER A 158 -0.84 -15.02 -7.36
N HIS A 159 -0.47 -15.87 -6.43
CA HIS A 159 0.10 -17.19 -6.74
C HIS A 159 -0.81 -18.09 -7.57
N PHE A 160 -2.11 -17.79 -7.64
CA PHE A 160 -3.10 -18.57 -8.38
C PHE A 160 -3.50 -17.91 -9.71
N THR A 161 -3.00 -16.72 -10.02
CA THR A 161 -3.33 -15.99 -11.24
C THR A 161 -2.41 -16.43 -12.36
N LEU A 162 -2.97 -17.06 -13.42
CA LEU A 162 -2.20 -17.51 -14.59
C LEU A 162 -1.77 -16.34 -15.49
N HIS A 163 -2.66 -15.35 -15.65
CA HIS A 163 -2.40 -14.14 -16.44
C HIS A 163 -2.98 -12.94 -15.73
N ALA A 164 -2.10 -12.10 -15.18
CA ALA A 164 -2.49 -10.85 -14.55
C ALA A 164 -2.62 -9.74 -15.61
N SER A 165 -3.74 -9.03 -15.60
CA SER A 165 -3.97 -7.86 -16.46
C SER A 165 -4.43 -6.68 -15.63
N LYS A 166 -4.06 -5.48 -16.02
CA LYS A 166 -4.54 -4.26 -15.36
C LYS A 166 -6.05 -4.09 -15.53
N ARG A 167 -6.70 -3.55 -14.50
CA ARG A 167 -8.06 -3.01 -14.64
C ARG A 167 -8.00 -1.76 -15.54
N PRO A 168 -9.04 -1.45 -16.34
CA PRO A 168 -9.14 -0.15 -16.98
C PRO A 168 -9.09 0.99 -15.97
N ASP A 169 -8.40 2.07 -16.32
CA ASP A 169 -8.27 3.25 -15.46
C ASP A 169 -9.63 3.87 -15.10
N ILE A 170 -9.71 4.48 -13.93
CA ILE A 170 -10.91 5.16 -13.42
C ILE A 170 -11.22 6.35 -14.33
N LYS A 171 -12.37 6.32 -14.99
CA LYS A 171 -12.77 7.37 -15.96
C LYS A 171 -13.26 8.64 -15.28
N ASN A 172 -13.91 8.51 -14.16
CA ASN A 172 -14.47 9.63 -13.40
C ASN A 172 -13.71 9.80 -12.09
N ILE A 173 -12.58 10.50 -12.16
CA ILE A 173 -11.75 10.78 -10.98
C ILE A 173 -12.44 11.71 -9.97
N ASP A 174 -13.41 12.54 -10.42
CA ASP A 174 -14.18 13.41 -9.53
C ASP A 174 -15.14 12.62 -8.61
N ALA A 175 -15.38 11.34 -8.90
CA ALA A 175 -16.13 10.45 -8.03
C ALA A 175 -15.30 9.85 -6.89
N LEU A 176 -13.98 10.03 -6.90
CA LEU A 176 -13.13 9.60 -5.80
C LEU A 176 -13.34 10.52 -4.59
N PRO A 177 -13.41 9.97 -3.38
CA PRO A 177 -13.53 10.78 -2.17
C PRO A 177 -12.26 11.61 -1.92
N PHE A 178 -12.38 12.71 -1.20
CA PHE A 178 -11.21 13.46 -0.75
C PHE A 178 -10.28 12.58 0.10
N PRO A 179 -8.95 12.78 -0.01
CA PRO A 179 -7.97 12.02 0.76
C PRO A 179 -8.21 12.10 2.26
N THR A 180 -7.86 11.05 2.97
CA THR A 180 -7.99 10.93 4.43
C THR A 180 -6.95 11.77 5.18
N TRP A 181 -6.98 13.10 5.04
CA TRP A 181 -6.04 14.01 5.69
C TRP A 181 -6.04 13.91 7.21
N ASP A 182 -7.11 13.39 7.80
CA ASP A 182 -7.21 13.13 9.24
C ASP A 182 -6.31 11.98 9.72
N LEU A 183 -5.73 11.20 8.82
CA LEU A 183 -4.80 10.11 9.15
C LEU A 183 -3.34 10.55 9.21
N VAL A 184 -3.01 11.75 8.74
CA VAL A 184 -1.64 12.29 8.75
C VAL A 184 -1.53 13.52 9.64
N ASP A 185 -0.33 13.73 10.18
CA ASP A 185 0.01 14.93 10.94
C ASP A 185 0.56 16.00 9.97
N VAL A 186 -0.37 16.70 9.28
CA VAL A 186 -0.03 17.69 8.25
C VAL A 186 1.07 18.69 8.65
N PRO A 187 1.12 19.22 9.90
CA PRO A 187 2.21 20.09 10.33
C PRO A 187 3.62 19.51 10.29
N LYS A 188 3.77 18.20 10.10
CA LYS A 188 5.09 17.55 10.01
C LYS A 188 5.69 17.51 8.59
N TYR A 189 4.95 18.02 7.60
CA TYR A 189 5.40 18.09 6.19
C TYR A 189 5.83 19.49 5.70
#